data_24df6a0863aa0e2cd27cbfdb66a162d8
#
_entry.id   24df6a0863aa0e2cd27cbfdb66a162d8
#
_cell.length_a   1.000
_cell.length_b   1.000
_cell.length_c   1.000
_cell.angle_alpha   90.00
_cell.angle_beta   90.00
_cell.angle_gamma   90.00
#
_symmetry.space_group_name_H-M   'P 1'
#
loop_
_entity.id
_entity.type
_entity.pdbx_description
1 polymer ?
#
loop_
_entity_poly.entity_id
_entity_poly.type
_entity_poly.pdbx_seq_one_letter_code
_entity_poly.pdbx_strand_id
1 'polypeptide(L)'
;MFKKSLFTFGLILLVLIFTDIGINMTIAEDTLRTVNVKIEEDRNDNTWRVRDNEGKNRGTMKVKRMDTINWQAKGSDMVFTFSKDVNQYFTFDEEMFKDGKSQELTESKKLRVTLKSDAPQDTLVYQVYVVEADTFVVGDSPPKVIIN
;
A
#
# COMPACT_ATOMS: atom_id res chain seq x y z
N MET A 1 -68.79 28.28 42.24
CA MET A 1 -67.84 29.42 42.29
C MET A 1 -66.43 28.86 42.10
N PHE A 2 -65.96 28.87 40.88
CA PHE A 2 -64.68 28.25 40.55
C PHE A 2 -63.57 29.30 40.53
N LYS A 3 -62.58 29.15 41.43
CA LYS A 3 -61.35 29.97 41.40
C LYS A 3 -60.37 29.37 40.39
N LYS A 4 -60.09 30.06 39.31
CA LYS A 4 -59.05 29.77 38.36
C LYS A 4 -57.71 30.22 38.94
N SER A 5 -56.83 29.25 39.24
CA SER A 5 -55.43 29.51 39.57
C SER A 5 -54.61 29.64 38.25
N LEU A 6 -54.03 30.82 38.07
CA LEU A 6 -53.20 31.15 36.93
C LEU A 6 -51.76 30.70 37.26
N PHE A 7 -51.33 29.58 36.69
CA PHE A 7 -49.92 29.13 36.78
C PHE A 7 -49.11 29.86 35.70
N THR A 8 -48.32 30.82 36.18
CA THR A 8 -47.36 31.52 35.32
C THR A 8 -46.13 30.62 35.13
N PHE A 9 -45.99 30.00 33.94
CA PHE A 9 -44.79 29.27 33.57
C PHE A 9 -43.70 30.29 33.20
N GLY A 10 -42.73 30.45 34.10
CA GLY A 10 -41.51 31.20 33.80
C GLY A 10 -40.63 30.40 32.84
N LEU A 11 -40.58 30.82 31.58
CA LEU A 11 -39.66 30.30 30.59
C LEU A 11 -38.27 30.85 30.88
N ILE A 12 -37.43 30.06 31.56
CA ILE A 12 -35.99 30.35 31.70
C ILE A 12 -35.34 30.02 30.38
N LEU A 13 -35.07 31.06 29.59
CA LEU A 13 -34.27 30.95 28.36
C LEU A 13 -32.81 30.77 28.75
N LEU A 14 -32.34 29.50 28.81
CA LEU A 14 -30.94 29.19 29.00
C LEU A 14 -30.20 29.42 27.66
N VAL A 15 -29.60 30.61 27.52
CA VAL A 15 -28.72 30.90 26.38
C VAL A 15 -27.39 30.14 26.60
N LEU A 16 -27.28 28.98 26.00
CA LEU A 16 -25.98 28.27 25.87
C LEU A 16 -25.13 29.01 24.84
N ILE A 17 -24.20 29.83 25.34
CA ILE A 17 -23.14 30.38 24.50
C ILE A 17 -22.17 29.24 24.22
N PHE A 18 -22.37 28.55 23.08
CA PHE A 18 -21.34 27.70 22.52
C PHE A 18 -20.21 28.60 22.00
N THR A 19 -19.18 28.78 22.79
CA THR A 19 -17.91 29.24 22.24
C THR A 19 -17.42 28.15 21.33
N ASP A 20 -17.53 28.36 20.01
CA ASP A 20 -16.87 27.55 18.99
C ASP A 20 -15.35 27.60 19.23
N ILE A 21 -14.86 26.73 20.10
CA ILE A 21 -13.45 26.35 20.08
C ILE A 21 -13.30 25.50 18.81
N GLY A 22 -13.01 26.17 17.71
CA GLY A 22 -12.69 25.54 16.45
C GLY A 22 -11.42 24.69 16.62
N ILE A 23 -11.57 23.49 17.17
CA ILE A 23 -10.54 22.46 17.06
C ILE A 23 -10.59 22.03 15.60
N ASN A 24 -9.80 22.70 14.76
CA ASN A 24 -9.44 22.19 13.46
C ASN A 24 -8.60 20.92 13.66
N MET A 25 -9.26 19.82 14.00
CA MET A 25 -8.69 18.51 13.79
C MET A 25 -8.60 18.32 12.28
N THR A 26 -7.48 18.74 11.71
CA THR A 26 -7.07 18.26 10.40
C THR A 26 -6.81 16.77 10.57
N ILE A 27 -7.86 15.96 10.41
CA ILE A 27 -7.70 14.53 10.20
C ILE A 27 -6.92 14.48 8.88
N ALA A 28 -5.62 14.23 8.95
CA ALA A 28 -4.86 13.90 7.78
C ALA A 28 -5.53 12.63 7.23
N GLU A 29 -6.33 12.79 6.19
CA GLU A 29 -6.87 11.68 5.43
C GLU A 29 -5.65 10.89 4.95
N ASP A 30 -5.41 9.74 5.56
CA ASP A 30 -4.33 8.83 5.18
C ASP A 30 -4.74 8.24 3.82
N THR A 31 -4.49 9.02 2.76
CA THR A 31 -4.89 8.67 1.40
C THR A 31 -4.18 7.38 1.01
N LEU A 32 -4.98 6.34 0.79
CA LEU A 32 -4.51 5.05 0.29
C LEU A 32 -3.69 5.27 -0.98
N ARG A 33 -2.45 4.82 -0.96
CA ARG A 33 -1.52 5.05 -2.04
C ARG A 33 -1.32 3.78 -2.86
N THR A 34 -1.18 3.94 -4.17
CA THR A 34 -0.73 2.88 -5.07
C THR A 34 0.71 3.16 -5.50
N VAL A 35 1.60 2.23 -5.21
CA VAL A 35 2.99 2.25 -5.67
C VAL A 35 3.09 1.39 -6.93
N ASN A 36 3.40 2.02 -8.05
CA ASN A 36 3.59 1.33 -9.32
C ASN A 36 5.07 1.21 -9.63
N VAL A 37 5.50 0.00 -9.92
CA VAL A 37 6.88 -0.32 -10.30
C VAL A 37 6.90 -1.20 -11.54
N LYS A 38 7.91 -1.00 -12.36
CA LYS A 38 8.18 -1.80 -13.56
C LYS A 38 9.50 -2.53 -13.36
N ILE A 39 9.56 -3.71 -13.93
CA ILE A 39 10.79 -4.47 -14.03
C ILE A 39 11.09 -4.55 -15.51
N GLU A 40 12.18 -3.94 -15.91
CA GLU A 40 12.56 -3.79 -17.30
C GLU A 40 14.08 -3.82 -17.47
N GLU A 41 14.52 -4.16 -18.67
CA GLU A 41 15.93 -4.11 -19.05
C GLU A 41 16.41 -2.67 -19.23
N ASP A 42 17.54 -2.36 -18.61
CA ASP A 42 18.27 -1.11 -18.87
C ASP A 42 19.10 -1.26 -20.16
N ARG A 43 18.72 -0.51 -21.18
CA ARG A 43 19.36 -0.59 -22.51
C ARG A 43 20.82 -0.13 -22.53
N ASN A 44 21.29 0.53 -21.48
CA ASN A 44 22.67 1.02 -21.44
C ASN A 44 23.67 -0.06 -21.04
N ASP A 45 23.24 -0.99 -20.19
CA ASP A 45 24.12 -2.04 -19.63
C ASP A 45 23.53 -3.45 -19.71
N ASN A 46 22.38 -3.59 -20.38
CA ASN A 46 21.61 -4.84 -20.51
C ASN A 46 21.30 -5.51 -19.15
N THR A 47 21.16 -4.73 -18.09
CA THR A 47 20.78 -5.24 -16.78
C THR A 47 19.30 -5.03 -16.51
N TRP A 48 18.69 -5.97 -15.80
CA TRP A 48 17.30 -5.87 -15.39
C TRP A 48 17.17 -5.15 -14.06
N ARG A 49 16.28 -4.14 -13.99
CA ARG A 49 16.14 -3.27 -12.82
C ARG A 49 14.69 -3.03 -12.44
N VAL A 50 14.47 -2.77 -11.14
CA VAL A 50 13.19 -2.31 -10.60
C VAL A 50 13.14 -0.78 -10.72
N ARG A 51 12.16 -0.26 -11.46
CA ARG A 51 12.01 1.18 -11.72
C ARG A 51 10.60 1.66 -11.39
N ASP A 52 10.47 2.92 -11.01
CA ASP A 52 9.17 3.57 -10.93
C ASP A 52 8.65 4.03 -12.31
N ASN A 53 7.50 4.68 -12.33
CA ASN A 53 6.92 5.22 -13.57
C ASN A 53 7.76 6.33 -14.21
N GLU A 54 8.65 6.98 -13.43
CA GLU A 54 9.57 8.01 -13.89
C GLU A 54 10.91 7.42 -14.37
N GLY A 55 11.06 6.10 -14.32
CA GLY A 55 12.30 5.40 -14.70
C GLY A 55 13.40 5.43 -13.65
N LYS A 56 13.12 5.94 -12.45
CA LYS A 56 14.08 5.93 -11.34
C LYS A 56 14.18 4.55 -10.71
N ASN A 57 15.37 4.20 -10.22
CA ASN A 57 15.56 2.95 -9.48
C ASN A 57 14.68 2.92 -8.22
N ARG A 58 13.89 1.84 -8.06
CA ARG A 58 12.97 1.60 -6.95
C ARG A 58 13.20 0.26 -6.26
N GLY A 59 14.43 -0.18 -6.20
CA GLY A 59 14.79 -1.38 -5.45
C GLY A 59 14.33 -1.34 -3.98
N THR A 60 14.15 -0.15 -3.39
CA THR A 60 13.57 0.01 -2.04
C THR A 60 12.26 0.77 -2.12
N MET A 61 11.17 0.13 -1.68
CA MET A 61 9.84 0.74 -1.57
C MET A 61 9.48 0.92 -0.09
N LYS A 62 9.06 2.13 0.29
CA LYS A 62 8.47 2.41 1.60
C LYS A 62 6.97 2.50 1.44
N VAL A 63 6.24 1.71 2.18
CA VAL A 63 4.78 1.59 2.11
C VAL A 63 4.16 1.62 3.51
N LYS A 64 2.90 1.97 3.57
CA LYS A 64 2.08 1.93 4.78
C LYS A 64 1.03 0.83 4.66
N ARG A 65 0.42 0.48 5.78
CA ARG A 65 -0.76 -0.39 5.81
C ARG A 65 -1.83 0.13 4.83
N MET A 66 -2.52 -0.78 4.18
CA MET A 66 -3.54 -0.50 3.15
C MET A 66 -3.01 0.07 1.84
N ASP A 67 -1.73 0.43 1.71
CA ASP A 67 -1.14 0.77 0.40
C ASP A 67 -1.21 -0.44 -0.54
N THR A 68 -1.34 -0.16 -1.83
CA THR A 68 -1.29 -1.16 -2.89
C THR A 68 0.04 -1.08 -3.62
N ILE A 69 0.63 -2.23 -3.95
CA ILE A 69 1.82 -2.32 -4.80
C ILE A 69 1.44 -3.03 -6.09
N ASN A 70 1.82 -2.46 -7.21
CA ASN A 70 1.70 -3.06 -8.53
C ASN A 70 3.08 -3.24 -9.14
N TRP A 71 3.50 -4.49 -9.32
CA TRP A 71 4.67 -4.81 -10.17
C TRP A 71 4.18 -5.13 -11.57
N GLN A 72 4.90 -4.67 -12.57
CA GLN A 72 4.65 -4.97 -13.98
C GLN A 72 5.93 -5.54 -14.60
N ALA A 73 5.81 -6.73 -15.16
CA ALA A 73 6.85 -7.35 -15.99
C ALA A 73 6.86 -6.70 -17.39
N LYS A 74 8.04 -6.38 -17.90
CA LYS A 74 8.23 -5.82 -19.24
C LYS A 74 9.34 -6.58 -19.97
N GLY A 75 9.00 -7.17 -21.10
CA GLY A 75 9.97 -7.83 -22.00
C GLY A 75 10.37 -9.24 -21.60
N SER A 76 9.78 -9.82 -20.56
CA SER A 76 10.01 -11.19 -20.12
C SER A 76 8.96 -11.64 -19.10
N ASP A 77 8.74 -12.93 -19.00
CA ASP A 77 8.11 -13.54 -17.84
C ASP A 77 9.05 -13.47 -16.64
N MET A 78 8.49 -13.39 -15.43
CA MET A 78 9.28 -13.19 -14.20
C MET A 78 8.77 -14.08 -13.07
N VAL A 79 9.69 -14.48 -12.20
CA VAL A 79 9.36 -15.19 -10.96
C VAL A 79 9.81 -14.33 -9.78
N PHE A 80 8.84 -13.95 -8.93
CA PHE A 80 9.09 -13.27 -7.67
C PHE A 80 9.27 -14.28 -6.56
N THR A 81 10.26 -14.07 -5.70
CA THR A 81 10.44 -14.88 -4.49
C THR A 81 10.72 -13.98 -3.30
N PHE A 82 9.86 -14.02 -2.30
CA PHE A 82 9.99 -13.26 -1.07
C PHE A 82 10.75 -14.07 -0.01
N SER A 83 11.50 -13.38 0.84
CA SER A 83 12.25 -13.98 1.95
C SER A 83 11.37 -14.53 3.07
N LYS A 84 10.12 -14.06 3.16
CA LYS A 84 9.15 -14.42 4.19
C LYS A 84 7.81 -14.80 3.57
N ASP A 85 6.96 -15.47 4.35
CA ASP A 85 5.59 -15.77 3.97
C ASP A 85 4.78 -14.46 3.81
N VAL A 86 4.35 -14.19 2.58
CA VAL A 86 3.65 -12.95 2.21
C VAL A 86 2.20 -12.91 2.71
N ASN A 87 1.63 -14.06 3.08
CA ASN A 87 0.28 -14.15 3.60
C ASN A 87 0.08 -13.35 4.90
N GLN A 88 1.15 -13.06 5.64
CA GLN A 88 1.09 -12.24 6.85
C GLN A 88 0.98 -10.75 6.54
N TYR A 89 1.37 -10.33 5.35
CA TYR A 89 1.54 -8.91 5.00
C TYR A 89 0.54 -8.43 3.97
N PHE A 90 0.18 -9.28 3.00
CA PHE A 90 -0.60 -8.86 1.84
C PHE A 90 -1.95 -9.56 1.75
N THR A 91 -2.89 -8.82 1.16
CA THR A 91 -4.12 -9.37 0.58
C THR A 91 -3.94 -9.38 -0.94
N PHE A 92 -4.29 -10.50 -1.56
CA PHE A 92 -4.18 -10.75 -3.01
C PHE A 92 -5.21 -11.80 -3.42
N ASP A 93 -5.32 -12.07 -4.72
CA ASP A 93 -6.23 -13.10 -5.25
C ASP A 93 -5.79 -14.50 -4.82
N GLU A 94 -6.73 -15.40 -4.51
CA GLU A 94 -6.50 -16.73 -3.92
C GLU A 94 -5.53 -17.62 -4.73
N GLU A 95 -5.42 -17.40 -6.04
CA GLU A 95 -4.51 -18.13 -6.90
C GLU A 95 -3.05 -17.68 -6.82
N MET A 96 -2.77 -16.54 -6.18
CA MET A 96 -1.41 -16.02 -6.03
C MET A 96 -0.72 -16.62 -4.82
N PHE A 97 0.61 -16.68 -4.90
CA PHE A 97 1.48 -17.09 -3.78
C PHE A 97 1.03 -18.37 -3.07
N LYS A 98 0.71 -19.43 -3.84
CA LYS A 98 0.23 -20.72 -3.29
C LYS A 98 1.18 -21.33 -2.27
N ASP A 99 2.47 -21.08 -2.39
CA ASP A 99 3.51 -21.51 -1.43
C ASP A 99 3.79 -20.46 -0.32
N GLY A 100 3.05 -19.35 -0.32
CA GLY A 100 3.26 -18.23 0.58
C GLY A 100 4.47 -17.36 0.27
N LYS A 101 5.26 -17.65 -0.79
CA LYS A 101 6.52 -16.94 -1.08
C LYS A 101 6.73 -16.60 -2.53
N SER A 102 6.32 -17.46 -3.46
CA SER A 102 6.69 -17.31 -4.87
C SER A 102 5.49 -17.03 -5.75
N GLN A 103 5.67 -16.18 -6.75
CA GLN A 103 4.65 -15.85 -7.74
C GLN A 103 5.27 -15.66 -9.12
N GLU A 104 4.73 -16.38 -10.10
CA GLU A 104 5.01 -16.13 -11.50
C GLU A 104 4.21 -14.93 -12.00
N LEU A 105 4.82 -14.10 -12.81
CA LEU A 105 4.22 -12.96 -13.46
C LEU A 105 4.55 -12.99 -14.95
N THR A 106 3.54 -13.30 -15.76
CA THR A 106 3.65 -13.28 -17.22
C THR A 106 3.90 -11.86 -17.73
N GLU A 107 4.68 -11.75 -18.81
CA GLU A 107 4.99 -10.50 -19.49
C GLU A 107 3.72 -9.64 -19.68
N SER A 108 3.86 -8.33 -19.52
CA SER A 108 2.79 -7.32 -19.63
C SER A 108 1.67 -7.44 -18.59
N LYS A 109 1.66 -8.47 -17.75
CA LYS A 109 0.73 -8.58 -16.63
C LYS A 109 1.19 -7.75 -15.44
N LYS A 110 0.30 -7.63 -14.46
CA LYS A 110 0.58 -6.93 -13.20
C LYS A 110 0.36 -7.87 -12.04
N LEU A 111 1.33 -7.89 -11.16
CA LEU A 111 1.18 -8.47 -9.83
C LEU A 111 0.74 -7.36 -8.89
N ARG A 112 -0.51 -7.45 -8.41
CA ARG A 112 -1.11 -6.46 -7.52
C ARG A 112 -1.35 -7.08 -6.16
N VAL A 113 -0.82 -6.45 -5.13
CA VAL A 113 -1.07 -6.81 -3.73
C VAL A 113 -1.42 -5.58 -2.92
N THR A 114 -2.23 -5.75 -1.87
CA THR A 114 -2.56 -4.67 -0.93
C THR A 114 -2.08 -5.05 0.46
N LEU A 115 -1.40 -4.16 1.16
CA LEU A 115 -1.00 -4.40 2.54
C LEU A 115 -2.23 -4.53 3.42
N LYS A 116 -2.22 -5.50 4.32
CA LYS A 116 -3.26 -5.68 5.32
C LYS A 116 -3.25 -4.52 6.31
N SER A 117 -4.41 -4.21 6.89
CA SER A 117 -4.57 -3.18 7.92
C SER A 117 -3.82 -3.51 9.21
N ASP A 118 -3.59 -4.80 9.46
CA ASP A 118 -2.87 -5.35 10.61
C ASP A 118 -1.47 -5.86 10.27
N ALA A 119 -0.98 -5.60 9.04
CA ALA A 119 0.36 -6.02 8.65
C ALA A 119 1.41 -5.53 9.66
N PRO A 120 2.32 -6.40 10.12
CA PRO A 120 3.39 -5.97 11.03
C PRO A 120 4.36 -5.03 10.32
N GLN A 121 4.99 -4.13 11.09
CA GLN A 121 6.12 -3.36 10.58
C GLN A 121 7.30 -4.30 10.33
N ASP A 122 7.83 -4.28 9.12
CA ASP A 122 8.88 -5.21 8.73
C ASP A 122 9.58 -4.76 7.44
N THR A 123 10.63 -5.49 7.07
CA THR A 123 11.30 -5.37 5.77
C THR A 123 11.23 -6.71 5.05
N LEU A 124 10.52 -6.73 3.92
CA LEU A 124 10.42 -7.89 3.04
C LEU A 124 11.43 -7.74 1.91
N VAL A 125 12.45 -8.57 1.93
CA VAL A 125 13.39 -8.70 0.80
C VAL A 125 12.75 -9.63 -0.22
N TYR A 126 12.90 -9.31 -1.51
CA TYR A 126 12.47 -10.19 -2.58
C TYR A 126 13.51 -10.26 -3.69
N GLN A 127 13.43 -11.31 -4.46
CA GLN A 127 14.22 -11.51 -5.68
C GLN A 127 13.27 -11.61 -6.86
N VAL A 128 13.73 -11.21 -8.03
CA VAL A 128 13.01 -11.39 -9.29
C VAL A 128 13.94 -12.07 -10.27
N TYR A 129 13.56 -13.27 -10.68
CA TYR A 129 14.20 -14.00 -11.75
C TYR A 129 13.51 -13.69 -13.08
N VAL A 130 14.26 -13.35 -14.09
CA VAL A 130 13.81 -13.00 -15.44
C VAL A 130 13.99 -14.22 -16.33
N VAL A 131 12.89 -14.80 -16.79
CA VAL A 131 12.89 -16.14 -17.39
C VAL A 131 13.67 -16.18 -18.71
N GLU A 132 13.36 -15.30 -19.65
CA GLU A 132 13.98 -15.31 -20.98
C GLU A 132 15.45 -14.88 -20.96
N ALA A 133 15.84 -14.09 -19.96
CA ALA A 133 17.21 -13.64 -19.82
C ALA A 133 18.08 -14.55 -18.92
N ASP A 134 17.47 -15.58 -18.30
CA ASP A 134 18.14 -16.50 -17.37
C ASP A 134 18.97 -15.77 -16.31
N THR A 135 18.40 -14.72 -15.69
CA THR A 135 19.13 -13.86 -14.76
C THR A 135 18.24 -13.29 -13.68
N PHE A 136 18.86 -12.76 -12.63
CA PHE A 136 18.16 -12.00 -11.60
C PHE A 136 18.23 -10.51 -11.86
N VAL A 137 17.18 -9.83 -11.43
CA VAL A 137 17.17 -8.37 -11.37
C VAL A 137 18.27 -7.87 -10.46
N VAL A 138 19.05 -6.90 -10.93
CA VAL A 138 20.20 -6.33 -10.22
C VAL A 138 19.89 -4.94 -9.65
N GLY A 139 20.66 -4.56 -8.63
CA GLY A 139 20.60 -3.27 -7.96
C GLY A 139 21.71 -3.19 -6.92
N ASP A 140 21.88 -2.04 -6.26
CA ASP A 140 22.88 -1.84 -5.21
C ASP A 140 22.63 -2.74 -3.97
N SER A 141 21.42 -3.26 -3.84
CA SER A 141 21.01 -4.24 -2.83
C SER A 141 19.78 -5.01 -3.35
N PRO A 142 19.48 -6.20 -2.81
CA PRO A 142 18.25 -6.90 -3.15
C PRO A 142 17.03 -5.98 -3.01
N PRO A 143 16.07 -6.06 -3.94
CA PRO A 143 14.84 -5.30 -3.83
C PRO A 143 14.11 -5.59 -2.52
N LYS A 144 13.47 -4.57 -1.93
CA LYS A 144 12.78 -4.71 -0.65
C LYS A 144 11.58 -3.79 -0.50
N VAL A 145 10.61 -4.26 0.27
CA VAL A 145 9.44 -3.51 0.73
C VAL A 145 9.62 -3.23 2.22
N ILE A 146 9.64 -1.97 2.61
CA ILE A 146 9.69 -1.53 4.01
C ILE A 146 8.29 -1.10 4.41
N ILE A 147 7.71 -1.80 5.38
CA ILE A 147 6.37 -1.56 5.92
C ILE A 147 6.50 -0.73 7.20
N ASN A 148 5.94 0.49 7.18
CA ASN A 148 5.99 1.45 8.29
C ASN A 148 4.67 1.46 9.07
#